data_efe0709a9cb0e5057b9644266bab127a
#
_entry.id   efe0709a9cb0e5057b9644266bab127a
#
_cell.length_a   1.000
_cell.length_b   1.000
_cell.length_c   1.000
_cell.angle_alpha   90.00
_cell.angle_beta   90.00
_cell.angle_gamma   90.00
#
_symmetry.space_group_name_H-M   'P 1'
#
loop_
_entity.id
_entity.type
_entity.pdbx_description
1 polymer ?
#
loop_
_entity_poly.entity_id
_entity_poly.type
_entity_poly.pdbx_seq_one_letter_code
_entity_poly.pdbx_strand_id
1 'polypeptide(L)'
;MGKDLRDWNIEDESYWASTGKAIATRNLWISIPSLLCGFAVWLYWGIITVQMINLGFAFDQSQLFTLGAIAGLTGATLRIPSTFFIRIAGGKNTIVFTTALLMIPALGAGLALQDPDTPLWYFQMLAFLSGIGGGNFSSSMSNISFFYPKKKLGFALGMNAGLGNFGVTTMQILIPLAMTMGLFGGESRTLVNTSGTLIGKIPAGTETYIQNAGLIWLVFLVPLAIIGWLGMNNIRDQHVSPDIPNPAGALGIIVGMLLIGLATSVFGIWLLLPQTDGGMPTSGLGISKWIVLPVVIALTVFLLKLIPGAVGQNLNRQYKIFGNKHTWAMTVIYTMTFGSFIGFSAALALTIKVVFGFSHIEVDGLLTHDTVNPNGPSALMFAWMGPFIGALIRPVGGAWADKAGGAKVTQIISVVMVACALGVAYFIQAAYASATPEQYFYPFLGLFLLLFAATGIGNGSTFRTIGVVFNKEQAGPALGWTAAVAAYGAFIIPQVFGEQLKAGTPELALYGFAIFYTVCIVINYWFYLRPNAYVNNP
;
A
#
# COMPACT_ATOMS: atom_id res chain seq x y z
N MET A 1 9.74 23.37 19.17
CA MET A 1 8.97 23.46 17.91
C MET A 1 9.93 23.37 16.74
N GLY A 2 9.72 22.45 15.83
CA GLY A 2 10.51 22.36 14.60
C GLY A 2 10.38 23.67 13.82
N LYS A 3 11.50 24.37 13.64
CA LYS A 3 11.52 25.64 12.90
C LYS A 3 11.39 25.39 11.39
N ASP A 4 10.76 26.30 10.67
CA ASP A 4 10.78 26.31 9.21
C ASP A 4 12.22 26.56 8.71
N LEU A 5 12.66 25.75 7.73
CA LEU A 5 14.00 25.82 7.15
C LEU A 5 13.95 26.73 5.91
N ARG A 6 14.76 27.79 5.90
CA ARG A 6 14.79 28.77 4.79
C ARG A 6 16.00 28.58 3.86
N ASP A 7 17.15 28.29 4.46
CA ASP A 7 18.42 28.11 3.73
C ASP A 7 18.80 26.61 3.74
N TRP A 8 18.08 25.80 2.90
CA TRP A 8 18.23 24.35 2.90
C TRP A 8 19.12 23.87 1.74
N ASN A 9 20.45 23.82 1.97
CA ASN A 9 21.44 23.44 0.95
C ASN A 9 22.13 22.11 1.26
N ILE A 10 21.43 20.99 1.10
CA ILE A 10 21.92 19.64 1.44
C ILE A 10 22.97 19.07 0.46
N GLU A 11 23.15 19.67 -0.72
CA GLU A 11 24.20 19.25 -1.66
C GLU A 11 25.58 19.80 -1.28
N ASP A 12 25.66 20.81 -0.41
CA ASP A 12 26.89 21.28 0.21
C ASP A 12 27.33 20.29 1.30
N GLU A 13 28.49 19.68 1.12
CA GLU A 13 29.00 18.65 2.03
C GLU A 13 29.29 19.18 3.44
N SER A 14 29.70 20.44 3.59
CA SER A 14 29.97 21.07 4.88
C SER A 14 28.68 21.36 5.65
N TYR A 15 27.68 21.91 4.97
CA TYR A 15 26.34 22.11 5.52
C TYR A 15 25.67 20.79 5.89
N TRP A 16 25.80 19.78 5.02
CA TRP A 16 25.28 18.45 5.32
C TRP A 16 25.90 17.84 6.57
N ALA A 17 27.22 17.91 6.71
CA ALA A 17 27.93 17.32 7.84
C ALA A 17 27.63 18.03 9.17
N SER A 18 27.53 19.36 9.16
CA SER A 18 27.34 20.17 10.37
C SER A 18 25.88 20.24 10.83
N THR A 19 24.92 20.34 9.91
CA THR A 19 23.53 20.68 10.22
C THR A 19 22.51 19.77 9.51
N GLY A 20 22.64 19.59 8.20
CA GLY A 20 21.63 18.95 7.36
C GLY A 20 21.33 17.53 7.77
N LYS A 21 22.35 16.71 8.04
CA LYS A 21 22.23 15.31 8.42
C LYS A 21 21.37 15.10 9.68
N ALA A 22 21.57 15.88 10.72
CA ALA A 22 20.83 15.74 11.99
C ALA A 22 19.34 16.05 11.80
N ILE A 23 19.04 17.12 11.06
CA ILE A 23 17.66 17.52 10.74
C ILE A 23 16.99 16.48 9.83
N ALA A 24 17.66 16.04 8.77
CA ALA A 24 17.14 15.04 7.84
C ALA A 24 16.85 13.71 8.56
N THR A 25 17.77 13.24 9.40
CA THR A 25 17.62 12.00 10.18
C THR A 25 16.42 12.10 11.12
N ARG A 26 16.24 13.21 11.83
CA ARG A 26 15.07 13.41 12.70
C ARG A 26 13.76 13.39 11.92
N ASN A 27 13.67 14.09 10.80
CA ASN A 27 12.47 14.07 9.96
C ASN A 27 12.18 12.67 9.40
N LEU A 28 13.19 11.91 8.99
CA LEU A 28 13.07 10.54 8.54
C LEU A 28 12.51 9.61 9.64
N TRP A 29 13.09 9.66 10.84
CA TRP A 29 12.68 8.78 11.94
C TRP A 29 11.31 9.12 12.55
N ILE A 30 10.78 10.31 12.29
CA ILE A 30 9.38 10.64 12.60
C ILE A 30 8.45 10.22 11.45
N SER A 31 8.89 10.39 10.20
CA SER A 31 8.11 9.99 9.02
C SER A 31 7.87 8.48 8.94
N ILE A 32 8.87 7.67 9.29
CA ILE A 32 8.80 6.20 9.21
C ILE A 32 7.64 5.64 10.04
N PRO A 33 7.52 5.86 11.37
CA PRO A 33 6.42 5.31 12.14
C PRO A 33 5.06 5.92 11.78
N SER A 34 5.02 7.19 11.36
CA SER A 34 3.80 7.80 10.83
C SER A 34 3.31 7.09 9.57
N LEU A 35 4.22 6.75 8.67
CA LEU A 35 3.92 6.01 7.45
C LEU A 35 3.57 4.54 7.75
N LEU A 36 4.22 3.91 8.73
CA LEU A 36 3.91 2.56 9.21
C LEU A 36 2.45 2.49 9.67
N CYS A 37 2.01 3.42 10.52
CA CYS A 37 0.61 3.50 10.94
C CYS A 37 -0.33 3.79 9.76
N GLY A 38 0.11 4.60 8.78
CA GLY A 38 -0.63 4.83 7.55
C GLY A 38 -0.94 3.54 6.79
N PHE A 39 0.07 2.70 6.56
CA PHE A 39 -0.12 1.40 5.91
C PHE A 39 -0.98 0.45 6.73
N ALA A 40 -0.77 0.41 8.03
CA ALA A 40 -1.52 -0.46 8.93
C ALA A 40 -3.02 -0.13 8.90
N VAL A 41 -3.40 1.13 9.13
CA VAL A 41 -4.80 1.56 9.13
C VAL A 41 -5.43 1.46 7.73
N TRP A 42 -4.65 1.67 6.67
CA TRP A 42 -5.15 1.47 5.31
C TRP A 42 -5.58 0.03 5.03
N LEU A 43 -4.76 -0.95 5.46
CA LEU A 43 -4.90 -2.35 5.05
C LEU A 43 -5.46 -3.27 6.15
N TYR A 44 -5.77 -2.77 7.35
CA TYR A 44 -6.26 -3.59 8.46
C TYR A 44 -7.59 -4.31 8.17
N TRP A 45 -8.37 -3.83 7.19
CA TRP A 45 -9.60 -4.49 6.74
C TRP A 45 -9.36 -5.92 6.27
N GLY A 46 -8.19 -6.22 5.70
CA GLY A 46 -7.84 -7.58 5.32
C GLY A 46 -7.77 -8.57 6.48
N ILE A 47 -7.50 -8.10 7.70
CA ILE A 47 -7.51 -8.92 8.92
C ILE A 47 -8.87 -8.80 9.65
N ILE A 48 -9.42 -7.60 9.75
CA ILE A 48 -10.70 -7.35 10.41
C ILE A 48 -11.80 -8.22 9.79
N THR A 49 -11.90 -8.27 8.46
CA THR A 49 -12.93 -9.06 7.76
C THR A 49 -12.80 -10.56 8.01
N VAL A 50 -11.58 -11.09 8.09
CA VAL A 50 -11.35 -12.49 8.47
C VAL A 50 -11.83 -12.74 9.90
N GLN A 51 -11.58 -11.82 10.82
CA GLN A 51 -12.01 -11.95 12.21
C GLN A 51 -13.52 -11.75 12.36
N MET A 52 -14.16 -10.91 11.55
CA MET A 52 -15.61 -10.79 11.50
C MET A 52 -16.27 -12.13 11.13
N ILE A 53 -15.71 -12.86 10.14
CA ILE A 53 -16.16 -14.22 9.80
C ILE A 53 -15.98 -15.17 11.02
N ASN A 54 -14.83 -15.11 11.67
CA ASN A 54 -14.54 -15.99 12.81
C ASN A 54 -15.42 -15.71 14.03
N LEU A 55 -15.98 -14.50 14.13
CA LEU A 55 -16.88 -14.06 15.20
C LEU A 55 -18.38 -14.13 14.83
N GLY A 56 -18.70 -14.59 13.61
CA GLY A 56 -20.07 -14.78 13.18
C GLY A 56 -20.85 -13.48 12.92
N PHE A 57 -20.18 -12.42 12.43
CA PHE A 57 -20.90 -11.23 11.94
C PHE A 57 -21.81 -11.62 10.77
N ALA A 58 -23.00 -11.02 10.71
CA ALA A 58 -24.05 -11.34 9.73
C ALA A 58 -23.76 -10.78 8.32
N PHE A 59 -22.50 -10.80 7.88
CA PHE A 59 -22.11 -10.36 6.55
C PHE A 59 -21.62 -11.54 5.72
N ASP A 60 -22.04 -11.60 4.47
CA ASP A 60 -21.55 -12.60 3.53
C ASP A 60 -20.10 -12.27 3.07
N GLN A 61 -19.43 -13.27 2.49
CA GLN A 61 -18.06 -13.12 2.01
C GLN A 61 -17.93 -12.00 0.98
N SER A 62 -18.91 -11.83 0.08
CA SER A 62 -18.88 -10.80 -0.96
C SER A 62 -18.94 -9.40 -0.33
N GLN A 63 -19.80 -9.21 0.67
CA GLN A 63 -19.91 -7.96 1.43
C GLN A 63 -18.60 -7.62 2.15
N LEU A 64 -17.96 -8.59 2.79
CA LEU A 64 -16.68 -8.39 3.48
C LEU A 64 -15.53 -8.11 2.50
N PHE A 65 -15.52 -8.74 1.32
CA PHE A 65 -14.54 -8.43 0.28
C PHE A 65 -14.64 -6.99 -0.22
N THR A 66 -15.85 -6.40 -0.23
CA THR A 66 -16.01 -5.00 -0.65
C THR A 66 -15.28 -4.02 0.28
N LEU A 67 -15.12 -4.33 1.56
CA LEU A 67 -14.39 -3.48 2.50
C LEU A 67 -12.92 -3.33 2.12
N GLY A 68 -12.25 -4.45 1.83
CA GLY A 68 -10.86 -4.44 1.35
C GLY A 68 -10.71 -3.74 -0.01
N ALA A 69 -11.66 -3.97 -0.92
CA ALA A 69 -11.67 -3.33 -2.24
C ALA A 69 -11.86 -1.83 -2.16
N ILE A 70 -12.80 -1.34 -1.33
CA ILE A 70 -13.04 0.08 -1.09
C ILE A 70 -11.79 0.73 -0.52
N ALA A 71 -11.19 0.16 0.53
CA ALA A 71 -9.95 0.67 1.12
C ALA A 71 -8.80 0.68 0.09
N GLY A 72 -8.66 -0.37 -0.71
CA GLY A 72 -7.64 -0.48 -1.76
C GLY A 72 -7.77 0.62 -2.82
N LEU A 73 -8.97 0.79 -3.38
CA LEU A 73 -9.25 1.79 -4.40
C LEU A 73 -9.04 3.22 -3.86
N THR A 74 -9.63 3.53 -2.71
CA THR A 74 -9.54 4.87 -2.11
C THR A 74 -8.12 5.21 -1.73
N GLY A 75 -7.37 4.27 -1.13
CA GLY A 75 -5.98 4.51 -0.76
C GLY A 75 -5.08 4.78 -1.96
N ALA A 76 -5.29 4.10 -3.08
CA ALA A 76 -4.60 4.37 -4.33
C ALA A 76 -4.99 5.74 -4.91
N THR A 77 -6.28 6.06 -4.97
CA THR A 77 -6.78 7.32 -5.51
C THR A 77 -6.32 8.52 -4.67
N LEU A 78 -6.34 8.42 -3.34
CA LEU A 78 -5.89 9.48 -2.44
C LEU A 78 -4.38 9.74 -2.50
N ARG A 79 -3.58 8.81 -3.03
CA ARG A 79 -2.16 9.09 -3.34
C ARG A 79 -1.99 10.16 -4.39
N ILE A 80 -2.95 10.31 -5.32
CA ILE A 80 -2.84 11.30 -6.40
C ILE A 80 -2.80 12.73 -5.81
N PRO A 81 -3.78 13.22 -5.04
CA PRO A 81 -3.67 14.53 -4.40
C PRO A 81 -2.50 14.59 -3.41
N SER A 82 -2.23 13.52 -2.64
CA SER A 82 -1.16 13.49 -1.65
C SER A 82 0.24 13.65 -2.24
N THR A 83 0.43 13.28 -3.52
CA THR A 83 1.66 13.50 -4.28
C THR A 83 2.10 14.97 -4.26
N PHE A 84 1.14 15.89 -4.26
CA PHE A 84 1.39 17.31 -4.46
C PHE A 84 1.39 18.13 -3.17
N PHE A 85 1.03 17.54 -2.02
CA PHE A 85 0.88 18.24 -0.75
C PHE A 85 2.14 18.94 -0.27
N ILE A 86 3.32 18.30 -0.41
CA ILE A 86 4.57 18.79 0.20
C ILE A 86 4.92 20.19 -0.28
N ARG A 87 4.78 20.42 -1.58
CA ARG A 87 5.08 21.74 -2.18
C ARG A 87 4.00 22.79 -1.94
N ILE A 88 2.81 22.40 -1.52
CA ILE A 88 1.65 23.29 -1.33
C ILE A 88 1.45 23.59 0.16
N ALA A 89 1.47 22.57 1.00
CA ALA A 89 1.11 22.68 2.41
C ALA A 89 2.32 22.54 3.37
N GLY A 90 3.49 22.12 2.85
CA GLY A 90 4.68 21.85 3.64
C GLY A 90 4.74 20.44 4.19
N GLY A 91 5.96 19.91 4.36
CA GLY A 91 6.19 18.53 4.75
C GLY A 91 5.70 18.20 6.15
N LYS A 92 6.08 19.01 7.15
CA LYS A 92 5.63 18.87 8.54
C LYS A 92 4.09 18.88 8.62
N ASN A 93 3.46 19.90 8.06
CA ASN A 93 2.00 20.05 8.11
C ASN A 93 1.31 18.83 7.49
N THR A 94 1.78 18.39 6.34
CA THR A 94 1.23 17.23 5.64
C THR A 94 1.30 15.97 6.49
N ILE A 95 2.50 15.59 6.93
CA ILE A 95 2.68 14.33 7.69
C ILE A 95 1.87 14.35 8.99
N VAL A 96 1.90 15.46 9.73
CA VAL A 96 1.17 15.56 11.01
C VAL A 96 -0.33 15.48 10.80
N PHE A 97 -0.89 16.25 9.87
CA PHE A 97 -2.34 16.29 9.68
C PHE A 97 -2.88 14.99 9.09
N THR A 98 -2.18 14.41 8.12
CA THR A 98 -2.64 13.11 7.56
C THR A 98 -2.49 11.98 8.56
N THR A 99 -1.49 12.01 9.47
CA THR A 99 -1.40 11.07 10.60
C THR A 99 -2.56 11.26 11.58
N ALA A 100 -2.91 12.51 11.92
CA ALA A 100 -4.04 12.80 12.81
C ALA A 100 -5.38 12.38 12.21
N LEU A 101 -5.59 12.58 10.91
CA LEU A 101 -6.82 12.16 10.23
C LEU A 101 -7.05 10.64 10.27
N LEU A 102 -6.00 9.82 10.40
CA LEU A 102 -6.14 8.37 10.56
C LEU A 102 -6.78 7.95 11.88
N MET A 103 -6.80 8.83 12.89
CA MET A 103 -7.51 8.55 14.15
C MET A 103 -9.01 8.37 13.92
N ILE A 104 -9.58 9.01 12.88
CA ILE A 104 -11.02 8.92 12.59
C ILE A 104 -11.42 7.48 12.20
N PRO A 105 -10.85 6.85 11.14
CA PRO A 105 -11.20 5.47 10.81
C PRO A 105 -10.73 4.47 11.87
N ALA A 106 -9.62 4.70 12.57
CA ALA A 106 -9.15 3.81 13.62
C ALA A 106 -10.10 3.77 14.82
N LEU A 107 -10.49 4.94 15.34
CA LEU A 107 -11.49 5.05 16.41
C LEU A 107 -12.86 4.53 15.97
N GLY A 108 -13.31 4.96 14.78
CA GLY A 108 -14.59 4.54 14.23
C GLY A 108 -14.69 3.02 14.06
N ALA A 109 -13.65 2.37 13.54
CA ALA A 109 -13.61 0.92 13.41
C ALA A 109 -13.66 0.23 14.79
N GLY A 110 -12.88 0.72 15.76
CA GLY A 110 -12.90 0.17 17.12
C GLY A 110 -14.27 0.29 17.78
N LEU A 111 -14.98 1.40 17.60
CA LEU A 111 -16.33 1.59 18.16
C LEU A 111 -17.38 0.75 17.41
N ALA A 112 -17.35 0.74 16.08
CA ALA A 112 -18.31 0.00 15.27
C ALA A 112 -18.21 -1.53 15.44
N LEU A 113 -17.02 -2.05 15.67
CA LEU A 113 -16.79 -3.49 15.88
C LEU A 113 -17.33 -4.01 17.23
N GLN A 114 -17.65 -3.13 18.17
CA GLN A 114 -18.26 -3.53 19.44
C GLN A 114 -19.73 -3.94 19.27
N ASP A 115 -20.42 -3.36 18.29
CA ASP A 115 -21.83 -3.64 18.03
C ASP A 115 -21.98 -4.53 16.77
N PRO A 116 -22.48 -5.79 16.93
CA PRO A 116 -22.73 -6.70 15.82
C PRO A 116 -23.78 -6.22 14.82
N ASP A 117 -24.68 -5.36 15.28
CA ASP A 117 -25.78 -4.84 14.48
C ASP A 117 -25.38 -3.59 13.67
N THR A 118 -24.12 -3.14 13.81
CA THR A 118 -23.59 -2.05 12.98
C THR A 118 -23.75 -2.38 11.51
N PRO A 119 -24.44 -1.54 10.72
CA PRO A 119 -24.73 -1.85 9.33
C PRO A 119 -23.49 -1.80 8.44
N LEU A 120 -23.48 -2.60 7.38
CA LEU A 120 -22.37 -2.73 6.43
C LEU A 120 -21.91 -1.38 5.87
N TRP A 121 -22.82 -0.48 5.53
CA TRP A 121 -22.49 0.84 4.98
C TRP A 121 -21.58 1.67 5.89
N TYR A 122 -21.72 1.48 7.21
CA TYR A 122 -20.88 2.20 8.18
C TYR A 122 -19.45 1.69 8.12
N PHE A 123 -19.24 0.38 8.04
CA PHE A 123 -17.93 -0.22 7.83
C PHE A 123 -17.33 0.18 6.49
N GLN A 124 -18.14 0.24 5.43
CA GLN A 124 -17.70 0.72 4.10
C GLN A 124 -17.23 2.17 4.15
N MET A 125 -17.92 3.05 4.88
CA MET A 125 -17.50 4.43 5.11
C MET A 125 -16.15 4.50 5.85
N LEU A 126 -15.95 3.66 6.86
CA LEU A 126 -14.68 3.59 7.60
C LEU A 126 -13.54 3.03 6.73
N ALA A 127 -13.81 2.01 5.92
CA ALA A 127 -12.87 1.48 4.94
C ALA A 127 -12.47 2.54 3.91
N PHE A 128 -13.42 3.33 3.47
CA PHE A 128 -13.21 4.46 2.58
C PHE A 128 -12.29 5.52 3.22
N LEU A 129 -12.53 5.91 4.49
CA LEU A 129 -11.69 6.87 5.21
C LEU A 129 -10.30 6.31 5.52
N SER A 130 -10.15 5.01 5.73
CA SER A 130 -8.85 4.38 5.95
C SER A 130 -7.90 4.52 4.76
N GLY A 131 -8.43 4.76 3.56
CA GLY A 131 -7.66 5.10 2.36
C GLY A 131 -6.75 6.31 2.51
N ILE A 132 -6.99 7.22 3.46
CA ILE A 132 -6.08 8.33 3.80
C ILE A 132 -4.67 7.79 4.12
N GLY A 133 -4.59 6.65 4.80
CA GLY A 133 -3.31 5.98 5.09
C GLY A 133 -2.56 5.54 3.84
N GLY A 134 -3.29 5.10 2.81
CA GLY A 134 -2.71 4.82 1.49
C GLY A 134 -2.08 6.06 0.87
N GLY A 135 -2.73 7.22 0.98
CA GLY A 135 -2.22 8.51 0.50
C GLY A 135 -0.90 8.93 1.13
N ASN A 136 -0.69 8.62 2.40
CA ASN A 136 0.49 9.03 3.17
C ASN A 136 1.82 8.58 2.56
N PHE A 137 1.83 7.50 1.79
CA PHE A 137 3.06 7.04 1.15
C PHE A 137 3.61 8.06 0.15
N SER A 138 2.77 8.58 -0.74
CA SER A 138 3.20 9.53 -1.78
C SER A 138 3.76 10.81 -1.17
N SER A 139 3.09 11.37 -0.18
CA SER A 139 3.54 12.58 0.52
C SER A 139 4.80 12.32 1.35
N SER A 140 4.89 11.20 2.07
CA SER A 140 6.07 10.86 2.87
C SER A 140 7.32 10.68 2.00
N MET A 141 7.21 9.96 0.88
CA MET A 141 8.31 9.76 -0.07
C MET A 141 8.75 11.08 -0.69
N SER A 142 7.78 11.90 -1.13
CA SER A 142 8.06 13.25 -1.64
C SER A 142 8.76 14.11 -0.59
N ASN A 143 8.29 14.10 0.66
CA ASN A 143 8.90 14.87 1.75
C ASN A 143 10.37 14.49 1.98
N ILE A 144 10.66 13.21 2.16
CA ILE A 144 12.02 12.72 2.44
C ILE A 144 12.96 12.96 1.26
N SER A 145 12.47 12.98 0.03
CA SER A 145 13.28 13.29 -1.15
C SER A 145 13.90 14.69 -1.11
N PHE A 146 13.29 15.63 -0.39
CA PHE A 146 13.82 16.99 -0.21
C PHE A 146 14.77 17.12 0.97
N PHE A 147 14.85 16.12 1.85
CA PHE A 147 15.74 16.16 3.02
C PHE A 147 17.12 15.53 2.79
N TYR A 148 17.29 14.72 1.73
CA TYR A 148 18.54 13.97 1.51
C TYR A 148 19.24 14.38 0.22
N PRO A 149 20.60 14.47 0.23
CA PRO A 149 21.37 14.70 -0.98
C PRO A 149 21.27 13.51 -1.95
N LYS A 150 21.43 13.78 -3.25
CA LYS A 150 21.28 12.76 -4.30
C LYS A 150 22.11 11.50 -4.07
N LYS A 151 23.34 11.65 -3.53
CA LYS A 151 24.24 10.50 -3.24
C LYS A 151 23.69 9.52 -2.20
N LYS A 152 22.74 9.96 -1.33
CA LYS A 152 22.17 9.17 -0.22
C LYS A 152 20.68 8.93 -0.35
N LEU A 153 20.09 9.39 -1.45
CA LEU A 153 18.65 9.42 -1.63
C LEU A 153 18.05 8.02 -1.72
N GLY A 154 18.66 7.11 -2.48
CA GLY A 154 18.18 5.74 -2.65
C GLY A 154 18.05 5.00 -1.33
N PHE A 155 19.08 5.08 -0.48
CA PHE A 155 19.06 4.48 0.87
C PHE A 155 17.99 5.12 1.76
N ALA A 156 17.91 6.45 1.81
CA ALA A 156 16.94 7.16 2.65
C ALA A 156 15.49 6.86 2.27
N LEU A 157 15.17 6.88 0.97
CA LEU A 157 13.87 6.52 0.46
C LEU A 157 13.57 5.01 0.65
N GLY A 158 14.59 4.16 0.49
CA GLY A 158 14.49 2.74 0.79
C GLY A 158 14.15 2.47 2.27
N MET A 159 14.79 3.20 3.19
CA MET A 159 14.48 3.14 4.63
C MET A 159 13.06 3.62 4.92
N ASN A 160 12.68 4.79 4.40
CA ASN A 160 11.34 5.35 4.61
C ASN A 160 10.24 4.42 4.05
N ALA A 161 10.42 3.95 2.83
CA ALA A 161 9.48 3.04 2.20
C ALA A 161 9.48 1.65 2.85
N GLY A 162 10.65 1.09 3.15
CA GLY A 162 10.78 -0.25 3.72
C GLY A 162 10.14 -0.33 5.09
N LEU A 163 10.61 0.47 6.03
CA LEU A 163 10.09 0.48 7.39
C LEU A 163 8.65 1.04 7.48
N GLY A 164 8.27 1.96 6.59
CA GLY A 164 6.88 2.39 6.49
C GLY A 164 5.96 1.27 6.04
N ASN A 165 6.31 0.55 4.96
CA ASN A 165 5.52 -0.59 4.48
C ASN A 165 5.51 -1.79 5.46
N PHE A 166 6.44 -1.82 6.41
CA PHE A 166 6.40 -2.79 7.50
C PHE A 166 5.11 -2.72 8.33
N GLY A 167 4.36 -1.60 8.23
CA GLY A 167 3.02 -1.46 8.80
C GLY A 167 2.04 -2.54 8.34
N VAL A 168 2.19 -3.06 7.11
CA VAL A 168 1.38 -4.19 6.60
C VAL A 168 1.64 -5.46 7.43
N THR A 169 2.90 -5.77 7.69
CA THR A 169 3.29 -6.88 8.56
C THR A 169 2.85 -6.65 10.01
N THR A 170 3.08 -5.43 10.50
CA THR A 170 2.75 -5.06 11.88
C THR A 170 1.26 -5.26 12.16
N MET A 171 0.38 -4.84 11.26
CA MET A 171 -1.06 -5.01 11.49
C MET A 171 -1.50 -6.47 11.43
N GLN A 172 -0.88 -7.28 10.56
CA GLN A 172 -1.17 -8.72 10.47
C GLN A 172 -0.74 -9.50 11.71
N ILE A 173 0.27 -9.02 12.43
CA ILE A 173 0.74 -9.61 13.69
C ILE A 173 0.01 -9.00 14.90
N LEU A 174 -0.03 -7.66 14.96
CA LEU A 174 -0.48 -6.93 16.14
C LEU A 174 -1.98 -7.06 16.36
N ILE A 175 -2.80 -7.01 15.31
CA ILE A 175 -4.26 -7.08 15.45
C ILE A 175 -4.70 -8.41 16.05
N PRO A 176 -4.34 -9.59 15.50
CA PRO A 176 -4.72 -10.85 16.11
C PRO A 176 -4.24 -11.01 17.56
N LEU A 177 -3.04 -10.49 17.88
CA LEU A 177 -2.51 -10.53 19.25
C LEU A 177 -3.29 -9.57 20.17
N ALA A 178 -3.56 -8.34 19.75
CA ALA A 178 -4.29 -7.37 20.54
C ALA A 178 -5.73 -7.84 20.85
N MET A 179 -6.34 -8.59 19.93
CA MET A 179 -7.67 -9.15 20.12
C MET A 179 -7.73 -10.22 21.22
N THR A 180 -6.62 -10.83 21.63
CA THR A 180 -6.59 -11.79 22.75
C THR A 180 -6.56 -11.11 24.13
N MET A 181 -6.51 -9.79 24.20
CA MET A 181 -6.28 -9.02 25.41
C MET A 181 -7.38 -7.98 25.63
N GLY A 182 -7.87 -7.82 26.84
CA GLY A 182 -8.86 -6.78 27.22
C GLY A 182 -8.21 -5.40 27.43
N LEU A 183 -7.59 -4.81 26.38
CA LEU A 183 -6.75 -3.61 26.50
C LEU A 183 -7.52 -2.31 26.72
N PHE A 184 -8.66 -2.14 26.05
CA PHE A 184 -9.38 -0.85 26.02
C PHE A 184 -10.77 -0.93 26.63
N GLY A 185 -11.09 -2.03 27.34
CA GLY A 185 -12.44 -2.29 27.81
C GLY A 185 -13.40 -2.70 26.68
N GLY A 186 -14.70 -2.71 26.98
CA GLY A 186 -15.71 -3.21 26.07
C GLY A 186 -15.97 -4.70 26.27
N GLU A 187 -16.99 -5.21 25.60
CA GLU A 187 -17.40 -6.60 25.72
C GLU A 187 -16.51 -7.52 24.89
N SER A 188 -16.20 -8.69 25.47
CA SER A 188 -15.57 -9.78 24.72
C SER A 188 -16.60 -10.47 23.83
N ARG A 189 -16.11 -11.11 22.76
CA ARG A 189 -16.93 -11.94 21.87
C ARG A 189 -16.29 -13.30 21.70
N THR A 190 -17.14 -14.31 21.68
CA THR A 190 -16.73 -15.70 21.52
C THR A 190 -16.52 -16.01 20.04
N LEU A 191 -15.37 -16.61 19.71
CA LEU A 191 -15.10 -17.12 18.38
C LEU A 191 -16.04 -18.28 18.03
N VAL A 192 -16.74 -18.17 16.93
CA VAL A 192 -17.54 -19.28 16.37
C VAL A 192 -16.70 -20.21 15.50
N ASN A 193 -15.62 -19.70 14.91
CA ASN A 193 -14.66 -20.46 14.12
C ASN A 193 -13.25 -20.34 14.70
N THR A 194 -12.40 -21.34 14.45
CA THR A 194 -10.98 -21.27 14.80
C THR A 194 -10.30 -20.11 14.09
N SER A 195 -9.62 -19.30 14.87
CA SER A 195 -8.78 -18.19 14.43
C SER A 195 -7.29 -18.55 14.56
N GLY A 196 -6.40 -17.56 14.55
CA GLY A 196 -4.98 -17.75 14.75
C GLY A 196 -4.21 -16.46 14.92
N THR A 197 -2.99 -16.63 15.41
CA THR A 197 -1.95 -15.60 15.49
C THR A 197 -0.67 -16.16 14.89
N LEU A 198 0.38 -15.35 14.83
CA LEU A 198 1.71 -15.85 14.44
C LEU A 198 2.23 -16.96 15.38
N ILE A 199 1.72 -17.03 16.61
CA ILE A 199 2.16 -18.00 17.65
C ILE A 199 1.44 -19.34 17.49
N GLY A 200 0.21 -19.35 16.96
CA GLY A 200 -0.58 -20.58 16.81
C GLY A 200 -2.06 -20.34 16.55
N LYS A 201 -2.80 -21.44 16.51
CA LYS A 201 -4.25 -21.44 16.34
C LYS A 201 -4.95 -21.01 17.65
N ILE A 202 -6.06 -20.30 17.53
CA ILE A 202 -6.96 -19.95 18.64
C ILE A 202 -8.25 -20.76 18.42
N PRO A 203 -8.62 -21.66 19.34
CA PRO A 203 -9.82 -22.49 19.17
C PRO A 203 -11.11 -21.69 19.13
N ALA A 204 -12.13 -22.21 18.44
CA ALA A 204 -13.50 -21.77 18.60
C ALA A 204 -13.92 -21.86 20.09
N GLY A 205 -14.81 -20.98 20.54
CA GLY A 205 -15.18 -20.88 21.96
C GLY A 205 -14.28 -19.94 22.77
N THR A 206 -13.17 -19.45 22.23
CA THR A 206 -12.29 -18.48 22.92
C THR A 206 -12.89 -17.08 22.85
N GLU A 207 -12.86 -16.36 23.96
CA GLU A 207 -13.24 -14.96 24.00
C GLU A 207 -12.17 -14.03 23.44
N THR A 208 -12.59 -13.06 22.63
CA THR A 208 -11.70 -12.09 21.99
C THR A 208 -12.31 -10.68 21.99
N TYR A 209 -11.47 -9.67 21.77
CA TYR A 209 -11.82 -8.25 21.81
C TYR A 209 -11.58 -7.62 20.42
N ILE A 210 -12.51 -7.79 19.49
CA ILE A 210 -12.34 -7.34 18.09
C ILE A 210 -12.17 -5.82 17.96
N GLN A 211 -12.72 -5.04 18.88
CA GLN A 211 -12.57 -3.58 18.91
C GLN A 211 -11.11 -3.14 18.98
N ASN A 212 -10.25 -3.97 19.55
CA ASN A 212 -8.81 -3.69 19.62
C ASN A 212 -8.14 -3.60 18.24
N ALA A 213 -8.74 -4.19 17.20
CA ALA A 213 -8.26 -4.10 15.83
C ALA A 213 -8.18 -2.64 15.32
N GLY A 214 -9.11 -1.80 15.75
CA GLY A 214 -9.11 -0.36 15.47
C GLY A 214 -8.39 0.45 16.56
N LEU A 215 -8.75 0.23 17.84
CA LEU A 215 -8.33 1.08 18.96
C LEU A 215 -6.83 1.05 19.22
N ILE A 216 -6.15 -0.07 18.96
CA ILE A 216 -4.69 -0.20 19.20
C ILE A 216 -3.88 0.86 18.43
N TRP A 217 -4.36 1.30 17.27
CA TRP A 217 -3.63 2.28 16.46
C TRP A 217 -3.64 3.68 17.06
N LEU A 218 -4.61 4.01 17.90
CA LEU A 218 -4.65 5.31 18.61
C LEU A 218 -3.47 5.47 19.56
N VAL A 219 -2.99 4.37 20.16
CA VAL A 219 -1.81 4.39 21.05
C VAL A 219 -0.57 4.88 20.32
N PHE A 220 -0.48 4.67 19.02
CA PHE A 220 0.64 5.14 18.19
C PHE A 220 0.33 6.46 17.50
N LEU A 221 -0.85 6.62 16.93
CA LEU A 221 -1.21 7.80 16.13
C LEU A 221 -1.21 9.10 16.95
N VAL A 222 -1.72 9.07 18.18
CA VAL A 222 -1.78 10.26 19.05
C VAL A 222 -0.37 10.77 19.40
N PRO A 223 0.54 9.97 19.96
CA PRO A 223 1.91 10.42 20.22
C PRO A 223 2.65 10.83 18.95
N LEU A 224 2.45 10.11 17.82
CA LEU A 224 3.14 10.44 16.56
C LEU A 224 2.71 11.80 16.00
N ALA A 225 1.42 12.15 16.09
CA ALA A 225 0.95 13.47 15.69
C ALA A 225 1.60 14.57 16.53
N ILE A 226 1.72 14.38 17.86
CA ILE A 226 2.35 15.32 18.79
C ILE A 226 3.86 15.43 18.51
N ILE A 227 4.57 14.30 18.42
CA ILE A 227 6.00 14.24 18.13
C ILE A 227 6.30 14.86 16.76
N GLY A 228 5.47 14.57 15.75
CA GLY A 228 5.57 15.17 14.43
C GLY A 228 5.42 16.68 14.46
N TRP A 229 4.43 17.18 15.20
CA TRP A 229 4.21 18.62 15.36
C TRP A 229 5.40 19.33 16.02
N LEU A 230 5.99 18.73 17.03
CA LEU A 230 7.11 19.30 17.78
C LEU A 230 8.46 19.12 17.08
N GLY A 231 8.67 17.98 16.39
CA GLY A 231 9.98 17.55 15.91
C GLY A 231 10.24 17.75 14.40
N MET A 232 9.20 17.75 13.56
CA MET A 232 9.38 17.87 12.10
C MET A 232 9.57 19.33 11.66
N ASN A 233 10.09 19.50 10.45
CA ASN A 233 10.34 20.79 9.82
C ASN A 233 9.59 20.93 8.48
N ASN A 234 9.15 22.15 8.17
CA ASN A 234 8.83 22.54 6.80
C ASN A 234 10.07 23.15 6.13
N ILE A 235 10.22 22.92 4.84
CA ILE A 235 11.28 23.54 4.03
C ILE A 235 10.66 24.68 3.22
N ARG A 236 10.94 25.95 3.64
CA ARG A 236 10.53 27.17 2.96
C ARG A 236 11.62 27.63 1.99
N ASP A 237 11.87 26.83 0.98
CA ASP A 237 12.84 27.10 -0.08
C ASP A 237 12.12 27.25 -1.42
N GLN A 238 12.64 28.11 -2.31
CA GLN A 238 12.03 28.34 -3.63
C GLN A 238 11.87 27.07 -4.47
N HIS A 239 12.74 26.10 -4.27
CA HIS A 239 12.73 24.84 -4.99
C HIS A 239 11.81 23.76 -4.37
N VAL A 240 11.35 23.97 -3.13
CA VAL A 240 10.50 23.00 -2.41
C VAL A 240 9.12 23.61 -2.15
N SER A 241 8.98 24.48 -1.17
CA SER A 241 7.68 25.06 -0.74
C SER A 241 7.86 26.51 -0.29
N PRO A 242 7.98 27.49 -1.22
CA PRO A 242 8.24 28.88 -0.84
C PRO A 242 7.09 29.47 -0.03
N ASP A 243 5.85 29.17 -0.41
CA ASP A 243 4.63 29.82 0.08
C ASP A 243 3.77 28.86 0.92
N ILE A 244 4.33 28.33 2.02
CA ILE A 244 3.58 27.46 2.93
C ILE A 244 2.56 28.31 3.69
N PRO A 245 1.25 27.99 3.64
CA PRO A 245 0.22 28.68 4.41
C PRO A 245 0.39 28.45 5.91
N ASN A 246 -0.36 29.18 6.72
CA ASN A 246 -0.47 28.86 8.14
C ASN A 246 -1.07 27.46 8.35
N PRO A 247 -0.91 26.85 9.54
CA PRO A 247 -1.35 25.47 9.76
C PRO A 247 -2.83 25.21 9.44
N ALA A 248 -3.73 26.15 9.78
CA ALA A 248 -5.15 25.99 9.49
C ALA A 248 -5.44 26.03 7.98
N GLY A 249 -4.78 26.95 7.26
CA GLY A 249 -4.85 27.00 5.79
C GLY A 249 -4.27 25.75 5.13
N ALA A 250 -3.15 25.24 5.64
CA ALA A 250 -2.57 23.97 5.18
C ALA A 250 -3.53 22.80 5.38
N LEU A 251 -4.16 22.69 6.56
CA LEU A 251 -5.17 21.66 6.83
C LEU A 251 -6.37 21.79 5.86
N GLY A 252 -6.89 22.99 5.67
CA GLY A 252 -8.00 23.24 4.75
C GLY A 252 -7.68 22.83 3.31
N ILE A 253 -6.48 23.10 2.82
CA ILE A 253 -6.02 22.69 1.49
C ILE A 253 -5.90 21.16 1.41
N ILE A 254 -5.27 20.53 2.40
CA ILE A 254 -5.10 19.06 2.45
C ILE A 254 -6.48 18.39 2.43
N VAL A 255 -7.40 18.81 3.30
CA VAL A 255 -8.76 18.25 3.37
C VAL A 255 -9.50 18.49 2.06
N GLY A 256 -9.46 19.70 1.51
CA GLY A 256 -10.12 20.01 0.24
C GLY A 256 -9.62 19.15 -0.93
N MET A 257 -8.31 18.92 -1.03
CA MET A 257 -7.75 18.05 -2.06
C MET A 257 -8.03 16.56 -1.81
N LEU A 258 -8.08 16.12 -0.54
CA LEU A 258 -8.50 14.76 -0.18
C LEU A 258 -9.98 14.54 -0.54
N LEU A 259 -10.86 15.52 -0.30
CA LEU A 259 -12.27 15.42 -0.67
C LEU A 259 -12.48 15.23 -2.19
N ILE A 260 -11.64 15.82 -3.03
CA ILE A 260 -11.66 15.57 -4.47
C ILE A 260 -11.32 14.09 -4.76
N GLY A 261 -10.25 13.57 -4.15
CA GLY A 261 -9.87 12.15 -4.30
C GLY A 261 -10.93 11.19 -3.74
N LEU A 262 -11.55 11.55 -2.64
CA LEU A 262 -12.66 10.79 -2.06
C LEU A 262 -13.89 10.78 -3.00
N ALA A 263 -14.28 11.92 -3.55
CA ALA A 263 -15.41 12.01 -4.46
C ALA A 263 -15.19 11.17 -5.74
N THR A 264 -13.98 11.22 -6.32
CA THR A 264 -13.65 10.40 -7.48
C THR A 264 -13.55 8.91 -7.14
N SER A 265 -13.17 8.56 -5.91
CA SER A 265 -13.21 7.18 -5.43
C SER A 265 -14.64 6.66 -5.28
N VAL A 266 -15.56 7.45 -4.73
CA VAL A 266 -17.00 7.11 -4.67
C VAL A 266 -17.55 6.86 -6.06
N PHE A 267 -17.23 7.74 -7.01
CA PHE A 267 -17.62 7.56 -8.40
C PHE A 267 -17.05 6.27 -9.00
N GLY A 268 -15.79 5.95 -8.74
CA GLY A 268 -15.18 4.69 -9.17
C GLY A 268 -15.85 3.45 -8.56
N ILE A 269 -16.17 3.49 -7.28
CA ILE A 269 -16.89 2.41 -6.58
C ILE A 269 -18.29 2.22 -7.19
N TRP A 270 -19.00 3.30 -7.45
CA TRP A 270 -20.31 3.26 -8.10
C TRP A 270 -20.25 2.65 -9.51
N LEU A 271 -19.19 2.89 -10.28
CA LEU A 271 -19.01 2.28 -11.59
C LEU A 271 -18.67 0.79 -11.52
N LEU A 272 -17.89 0.37 -10.51
CA LEU A 272 -17.30 -0.99 -10.42
C LEU A 272 -18.20 -2.00 -9.71
N LEU A 273 -18.75 -1.62 -8.55
CA LEU A 273 -19.37 -2.56 -7.63
C LEU A 273 -20.88 -2.64 -7.85
N PRO A 274 -21.46 -3.86 -7.92
CA PRO A 274 -22.90 -4.02 -7.95
C PRO A 274 -23.50 -3.53 -6.62
N GLN A 275 -24.77 -3.16 -6.67
CA GLN A 275 -25.53 -2.83 -5.47
C GLN A 275 -25.62 -4.06 -4.56
N THR A 276 -25.26 -3.89 -3.29
CA THR A 276 -25.40 -4.92 -2.26
C THR A 276 -26.46 -4.48 -1.25
N ASP A 277 -27.35 -5.40 -0.86
CA ASP A 277 -28.33 -5.13 0.17
C ASP A 277 -27.64 -4.76 1.49
N GLY A 278 -28.04 -3.66 2.11
CA GLY A 278 -27.44 -3.14 3.34
C GLY A 278 -26.10 -2.41 3.19
N GLY A 279 -25.55 -2.34 1.99
CA GLY A 279 -24.33 -1.58 1.69
C GLY A 279 -24.57 -0.13 1.27
N MET A 280 -23.51 0.56 0.85
CA MET A 280 -23.64 1.86 0.20
C MET A 280 -24.61 1.75 -0.97
N PRO A 281 -25.50 2.75 -1.18
CA PRO A 281 -26.43 2.75 -2.29
C PRO A 281 -25.65 2.98 -3.61
N THR A 282 -25.12 1.90 -4.17
CA THR A 282 -24.47 1.91 -5.46
C THR A 282 -25.40 1.18 -6.43
N SER A 283 -25.78 1.85 -7.51
CA SER A 283 -26.53 1.19 -8.58
C SER A 283 -25.64 0.31 -9.46
N GLY A 284 -24.39 0.12 -9.11
CA GLY A 284 -23.31 -0.64 -9.72
C GLY A 284 -23.48 -0.92 -11.21
N LEU A 285 -22.72 -0.23 -12.06
CA LEU A 285 -22.83 -0.45 -13.50
C LEU A 285 -22.03 -1.67 -13.99
N GLY A 286 -21.24 -2.31 -13.09
CA GLY A 286 -20.42 -3.47 -13.44
C GLY A 286 -19.39 -3.20 -14.54
N ILE A 287 -18.93 -1.95 -14.68
CA ILE A 287 -17.96 -1.58 -15.72
C ILE A 287 -16.60 -2.17 -15.36
N SER A 288 -15.93 -2.70 -16.38
CA SER A 288 -14.61 -3.31 -16.21
C SER A 288 -13.61 -2.37 -15.49
N LYS A 289 -12.91 -2.92 -14.48
CA LYS A 289 -11.85 -2.22 -13.76
C LYS A 289 -10.78 -1.61 -14.67
N TRP A 290 -10.50 -2.24 -15.81
CA TRP A 290 -9.52 -1.74 -16.80
C TRP A 290 -9.93 -0.42 -17.46
N ILE A 291 -11.23 -0.11 -17.47
CA ILE A 291 -11.77 1.18 -17.93
C ILE A 291 -11.93 2.15 -16.77
N VAL A 292 -12.49 1.69 -15.66
CA VAL A 292 -12.83 2.55 -14.52
C VAL A 292 -11.59 3.14 -13.85
N LEU A 293 -10.53 2.34 -13.64
CA LEU A 293 -9.33 2.84 -12.95
C LEU A 293 -8.64 3.99 -13.73
N PRO A 294 -8.36 3.89 -15.04
CA PRO A 294 -7.86 5.03 -15.81
C PRO A 294 -8.78 6.26 -15.76
N VAL A 295 -10.12 6.04 -15.80
CA VAL A 295 -11.09 7.14 -15.70
C VAL A 295 -11.02 7.83 -14.35
N VAL A 296 -10.97 7.10 -13.24
CA VAL A 296 -10.84 7.65 -11.88
C VAL A 296 -9.54 8.44 -11.74
N ILE A 297 -8.43 7.90 -12.23
CA ILE A 297 -7.12 8.57 -12.22
C ILE A 297 -7.20 9.89 -13.00
N ALA A 298 -7.67 9.83 -14.24
CA ALA A 298 -7.77 11.02 -15.11
C ALA A 298 -8.72 12.07 -14.53
N LEU A 299 -9.89 11.65 -14.02
CA LEU A 299 -10.86 12.53 -13.40
C LEU A 299 -10.29 13.21 -12.15
N THR A 300 -9.57 12.48 -11.30
CA THR A 300 -8.91 13.03 -10.10
C THR A 300 -7.91 14.13 -10.50
N VAL A 301 -7.02 13.84 -11.45
CA VAL A 301 -6.04 14.82 -11.93
C VAL A 301 -6.74 16.03 -12.57
N PHE A 302 -7.80 15.81 -13.34
CA PHE A 302 -8.58 16.88 -13.98
C PHE A 302 -9.23 17.79 -12.95
N LEU A 303 -9.92 17.25 -11.95
CA LEU A 303 -10.56 18.04 -10.89
C LEU A 303 -9.54 18.82 -10.05
N LEU A 304 -8.39 18.22 -9.73
CA LEU A 304 -7.30 18.93 -9.06
C LEU A 304 -6.77 20.10 -9.90
N LYS A 305 -6.74 19.97 -11.23
CA LYS A 305 -6.32 21.06 -12.14
C LYS A 305 -7.28 22.24 -12.13
N LEU A 306 -8.54 22.04 -11.78
CA LEU A 306 -9.55 23.11 -11.70
C LEU A 306 -9.43 23.96 -10.42
N ILE A 307 -8.60 23.59 -9.46
CA ILE A 307 -8.41 24.37 -8.24
C ILE A 307 -7.82 25.75 -8.60
N PRO A 308 -8.47 26.85 -8.22
CA PRO A 308 -8.00 28.20 -8.57
C PRO A 308 -6.89 28.70 -7.63
N GLY A 309 -6.35 29.88 -7.97
CA GLY A 309 -5.43 30.62 -7.11
C GLY A 309 -4.03 30.03 -7.01
N ALA A 310 -3.36 30.29 -5.89
CA ALA A 310 -1.96 29.88 -5.67
C ALA A 310 -1.78 28.34 -5.68
N VAL A 311 -2.77 27.59 -5.17
CA VAL A 311 -2.76 26.13 -5.17
C VAL A 311 -2.76 25.59 -6.60
N GLY A 312 -3.66 26.10 -7.46
CA GLY A 312 -3.74 25.70 -8.87
C GLY A 312 -2.48 26.05 -9.65
N GLN A 313 -1.89 27.24 -9.40
CA GLN A 313 -0.61 27.62 -10.01
C GLN A 313 0.53 26.67 -9.60
N ASN A 314 0.57 26.28 -8.33
CA ASN A 314 1.57 25.33 -7.83
C ASN A 314 1.37 23.93 -8.45
N LEU A 315 0.12 23.43 -8.52
CA LEU A 315 -0.23 22.18 -9.19
C LEU A 315 0.20 22.18 -10.65
N ASN A 316 -0.07 23.25 -11.40
CA ASN A 316 0.31 23.36 -12.81
C ASN A 316 1.84 23.29 -13.00
N ARG A 317 2.63 23.83 -12.07
CA ARG A 317 4.10 23.67 -12.09
C ARG A 317 4.51 22.21 -11.86
N GLN A 318 3.87 21.52 -10.93
CA GLN A 318 4.16 20.10 -10.64
C GLN A 318 3.71 19.18 -11.77
N TYR A 319 2.63 19.48 -12.48
CA TYR A 319 2.12 18.69 -13.61
C TYR A 319 3.05 18.66 -14.84
N LYS A 320 4.12 19.47 -14.86
CA LYS A 320 5.18 19.36 -15.87
C LYS A 320 5.82 17.97 -15.92
N ILE A 321 5.69 17.17 -14.84
CA ILE A 321 6.15 15.75 -14.85
C ILE A 321 5.46 14.91 -15.92
N PHE A 322 4.21 15.20 -16.27
CA PHE A 322 3.45 14.42 -17.26
C PHE A 322 3.96 14.59 -18.69
N GLY A 323 4.69 15.69 -18.99
CA GLY A 323 5.39 15.87 -20.26
C GLY A 323 6.72 15.10 -20.34
N ASN A 324 7.20 14.52 -19.25
CA ASN A 324 8.45 13.77 -19.21
C ASN A 324 8.20 12.29 -19.48
N LYS A 325 8.77 11.75 -20.56
CA LYS A 325 8.63 10.32 -20.93
C LYS A 325 9.08 9.35 -19.83
N HIS A 326 10.06 9.76 -19.02
CA HIS A 326 10.55 8.94 -17.90
C HIS A 326 9.51 8.78 -16.80
N THR A 327 8.58 9.73 -16.63
CA THR A 327 7.47 9.59 -15.70
C THR A 327 6.63 8.36 -16.04
N TRP A 328 6.28 8.18 -17.30
CA TRP A 328 5.47 7.05 -17.75
C TRP A 328 6.21 5.72 -17.70
N ALA A 329 7.48 5.70 -18.14
CA ALA A 329 8.31 4.50 -18.04
C ALA A 329 8.46 4.04 -16.57
N MET A 330 8.78 4.98 -15.66
CA MET A 330 8.92 4.65 -14.24
C MET A 330 7.59 4.30 -13.58
N THR A 331 6.46 4.88 -14.03
CA THR A 331 5.14 4.48 -13.56
C THR A 331 4.87 3.01 -13.84
N VAL A 332 5.13 2.53 -15.05
CA VAL A 332 4.93 1.11 -15.41
C VAL A 332 5.89 0.22 -14.62
N ILE A 333 7.20 0.56 -14.57
CA ILE A 333 8.20 -0.23 -13.86
C ILE A 333 7.90 -0.28 -12.35
N TYR A 334 7.50 0.84 -11.74
CA TYR A 334 7.18 0.86 -10.32
C TYR A 334 5.87 0.13 -10.00
N THR A 335 4.92 0.10 -10.94
CA THR A 335 3.71 -0.74 -10.82
C THR A 335 4.09 -2.23 -10.77
N MET A 336 5.08 -2.68 -11.52
CA MET A 336 5.61 -4.03 -11.41
C MET A 336 6.15 -4.32 -10.00
N THR A 337 7.00 -3.46 -9.46
CA THR A 337 7.67 -3.72 -8.19
C THR A 337 6.76 -3.45 -6.98
N PHE A 338 6.24 -2.24 -6.85
CA PHE A 338 5.41 -1.86 -5.71
C PHE A 338 3.97 -2.37 -5.83
N GLY A 339 3.38 -2.31 -7.02
CA GLY A 339 2.03 -2.81 -7.25
C GLY A 339 1.92 -4.30 -6.93
N SER A 340 2.93 -5.10 -7.33
CA SER A 340 3.00 -6.52 -6.98
C SER A 340 3.19 -6.73 -5.48
N PHE A 341 4.09 -5.98 -4.83
CA PHE A 341 4.29 -6.07 -3.38
C PHE A 341 2.97 -5.85 -2.62
N ILE A 342 2.29 -4.74 -2.86
CA ILE A 342 1.09 -4.40 -2.10
C ILE A 342 -0.10 -5.29 -2.46
N GLY A 343 -0.24 -5.67 -3.72
CA GLY A 343 -1.31 -6.53 -4.18
C GLY A 343 -1.17 -7.96 -3.68
N PHE A 344 0.03 -8.53 -3.73
CA PHE A 344 0.29 -9.85 -3.14
C PHE A 344 0.17 -9.82 -1.62
N SER A 345 0.55 -8.72 -0.95
CA SER A 345 0.33 -8.57 0.50
C SER A 345 -1.15 -8.64 0.86
N ALA A 346 -2.02 -8.11 0.03
CA ALA A 346 -3.46 -8.16 0.22
C ALA A 346 -4.07 -9.53 -0.15
N ALA A 347 -3.48 -10.25 -1.13
CA ALA A 347 -4.01 -11.51 -1.64
C ALA A 347 -3.49 -12.76 -0.93
N LEU A 348 -2.29 -12.73 -0.33
CA LEU A 348 -1.59 -13.94 0.14
C LEU A 348 -2.37 -14.76 1.18
N ALA A 349 -2.95 -14.09 2.18
CA ALA A 349 -3.72 -14.79 3.21
C ALA A 349 -4.90 -15.57 2.63
N LEU A 350 -5.63 -14.93 1.72
CA LEU A 350 -6.77 -15.55 1.05
C LEU A 350 -6.32 -16.67 0.10
N THR A 351 -5.24 -16.47 -0.64
CA THR A 351 -4.65 -17.50 -1.53
C THR A 351 -4.27 -18.74 -0.73
N ILE A 352 -3.59 -18.58 0.41
CA ILE A 352 -3.26 -19.73 1.27
C ILE A 352 -4.53 -20.44 1.75
N LYS A 353 -5.53 -19.67 2.19
CA LYS A 353 -6.79 -20.25 2.70
C LYS A 353 -7.55 -21.01 1.62
N VAL A 354 -7.69 -20.45 0.43
CA VAL A 354 -8.52 -21.04 -0.64
C VAL A 354 -7.78 -22.18 -1.34
N VAL A 355 -6.49 -22.01 -1.67
CA VAL A 355 -5.76 -23.03 -2.44
C VAL A 355 -5.35 -24.22 -1.58
N PHE A 356 -4.97 -24.00 -0.31
CA PHE A 356 -4.42 -25.05 0.55
C PHE A 356 -5.34 -25.45 1.71
N GLY A 357 -6.32 -24.63 2.03
CA GLY A 357 -7.26 -24.90 3.13
C GLY A 357 -8.45 -25.77 2.74
N PHE A 358 -8.60 -26.12 1.45
CA PHE A 358 -9.63 -27.01 0.94
C PHE A 358 -9.00 -28.11 0.10
N SER A 359 -9.53 -29.34 0.20
CA SER A 359 -9.12 -30.48 -0.61
C SER A 359 -9.94 -30.55 -1.90
N HIS A 360 -9.29 -30.93 -3.00
CA HIS A 360 -9.90 -31.16 -4.29
C HIS A 360 -10.25 -32.62 -4.39
N ILE A 361 -11.47 -32.96 -4.03
CA ILE A 361 -12.00 -34.31 -4.12
C ILE A 361 -13.20 -34.36 -5.06
N GLU A 362 -13.32 -35.49 -5.71
CA GLU A 362 -14.48 -35.81 -6.56
C GLU A 362 -15.64 -36.21 -5.65
N VAL A 363 -16.73 -35.46 -5.70
CA VAL A 363 -17.99 -35.75 -5.05
C VAL A 363 -19.06 -35.89 -6.16
N ASP A 364 -19.69 -37.06 -6.25
CA ASP A 364 -20.71 -37.37 -7.26
C ASP A 364 -20.24 -37.11 -8.71
N GLY A 365 -18.97 -37.41 -9.03
CA GLY A 365 -18.41 -37.21 -10.37
C GLY A 365 -17.99 -35.77 -10.70
N LEU A 366 -18.08 -34.86 -9.74
CA LEU A 366 -17.65 -33.46 -9.85
C LEU A 366 -16.48 -33.18 -8.92
N LEU A 367 -15.42 -32.59 -9.47
CA LEU A 367 -14.30 -32.08 -8.66
C LEU A 367 -14.78 -30.82 -7.92
N THR A 368 -14.82 -30.89 -6.59
CA THR A 368 -15.27 -29.77 -5.75
C THR A 368 -14.14 -29.29 -4.84
N HIS A 369 -14.20 -28.00 -4.48
CA HIS A 369 -13.28 -27.32 -3.58
C HIS A 369 -13.85 -27.07 -2.18
N ASP A 370 -14.94 -27.75 -1.81
CA ASP A 370 -15.74 -27.37 -0.65
C ASP A 370 -15.36 -28.14 0.62
N THR A 371 -14.52 -29.20 0.49
CA THR A 371 -14.11 -30.02 1.63
C THR A 371 -12.92 -29.39 2.35
N VAL A 372 -13.11 -29.05 3.62
CA VAL A 372 -12.04 -28.46 4.45
C VAL A 372 -10.86 -29.44 4.56
N ASN A 373 -9.67 -28.99 4.25
CA ASN A 373 -8.43 -29.74 4.44
C ASN A 373 -7.98 -29.66 5.91
N PRO A 374 -8.05 -30.76 6.69
CA PRO A 374 -7.64 -30.73 8.10
C PRO A 374 -6.13 -30.48 8.27
N ASN A 375 -5.33 -30.84 7.27
CA ASN A 375 -3.87 -30.63 7.24
C ASN A 375 -3.48 -29.28 6.62
N GLY A 376 -4.45 -28.49 6.19
CA GLY A 376 -4.21 -27.20 5.54
C GLY A 376 -3.45 -26.23 6.46
N PRO A 377 -2.53 -25.41 5.88
CA PRO A 377 -1.78 -24.42 6.63
C PRO A 377 -2.70 -23.28 7.10
N SER A 378 -2.46 -22.77 8.31
CA SER A 378 -3.15 -21.58 8.78
C SER A 378 -2.63 -20.34 8.05
N ALA A 379 -3.49 -19.65 7.31
CA ALA A 379 -3.13 -18.46 6.55
C ALA A 379 -2.50 -17.37 7.45
N LEU A 380 -3.04 -17.16 8.66
CA LEU A 380 -2.56 -16.11 9.59
C LEU A 380 -1.18 -16.41 10.18
N MET A 381 -0.73 -17.68 10.14
CA MET A 381 0.63 -18.03 10.56
C MET A 381 1.70 -17.66 9.54
N PHE A 382 1.36 -17.56 8.26
CA PHE A 382 2.34 -17.43 7.17
C PHE A 382 2.21 -16.13 6.36
N ALA A 383 1.01 -15.53 6.28
CA ALA A 383 0.73 -14.41 5.39
C ALA A 383 1.61 -13.17 5.67
N TRP A 384 1.98 -12.93 6.92
CA TRP A 384 2.82 -11.81 7.33
C TRP A 384 4.26 -11.90 6.80
N MET A 385 4.75 -13.11 6.47
CA MET A 385 6.15 -13.34 6.08
C MET A 385 6.51 -12.64 4.76
N GLY A 386 5.58 -12.64 3.81
CA GLY A 386 5.78 -11.99 2.51
C GLY A 386 6.01 -10.48 2.64
N PRO A 387 5.06 -9.72 3.19
CA PRO A 387 5.23 -8.29 3.45
C PRO A 387 6.44 -7.98 4.33
N PHE A 388 6.76 -8.83 5.32
CA PHE A 388 7.95 -8.69 6.16
C PHE A 388 9.24 -8.65 5.34
N ILE A 389 9.47 -9.69 4.53
CA ILE A 389 10.68 -9.78 3.70
C ILE A 389 10.72 -8.63 2.68
N GLY A 390 9.62 -8.43 1.95
CA GLY A 390 9.56 -7.42 0.90
C GLY A 390 9.70 -5.98 1.42
N ALA A 391 9.30 -5.69 2.67
CA ALA A 391 9.49 -4.40 3.30
C ALA A 391 10.94 -4.19 3.75
N LEU A 392 11.50 -5.14 4.49
CA LEU A 392 12.83 -4.99 5.11
C LEU A 392 13.99 -5.06 4.12
N ILE A 393 13.81 -5.73 2.98
CA ILE A 393 14.89 -5.85 1.98
C ILE A 393 15.06 -4.59 1.09
N ARG A 394 14.13 -3.63 1.13
CA ARG A 394 14.17 -2.41 0.29
C ARG A 394 15.42 -1.56 0.48
N PRO A 395 15.89 -1.29 1.70
CA PRO A 395 17.14 -0.55 1.90
C PRO A 395 18.35 -1.25 1.26
N VAL A 396 18.37 -2.60 1.29
CA VAL A 396 19.42 -3.40 0.64
C VAL A 396 19.34 -3.21 -0.89
N GLY A 397 18.13 -3.25 -1.46
CA GLY A 397 17.90 -2.98 -2.87
C GLY A 397 18.36 -1.58 -3.30
N GLY A 398 18.06 -0.56 -2.48
CA GLY A 398 18.53 0.82 -2.69
C GLY A 398 20.05 0.93 -2.64
N ALA A 399 20.68 0.35 -1.62
CA ALA A 399 22.14 0.36 -1.48
C ALA A 399 22.86 -0.42 -2.61
N TRP A 400 22.27 -1.52 -3.08
CA TRP A 400 22.78 -2.25 -4.25
C TRP A 400 22.66 -1.41 -5.52
N ALA A 401 21.52 -0.74 -5.70
CA ALA A 401 21.29 0.14 -6.84
C ALA A 401 22.19 1.37 -6.83
N ASP A 402 22.51 1.92 -5.67
CA ASP A 402 23.46 3.05 -5.55
C ASP A 402 24.88 2.68 -6.05
N LYS A 403 25.25 1.40 -5.97
CA LYS A 403 26.57 0.89 -6.44
C LYS A 403 26.54 0.41 -7.89
N ALA A 404 25.50 -0.31 -8.29
CA ALA A 404 25.43 -1.02 -9.57
C ALA A 404 24.63 -0.28 -10.65
N GLY A 405 23.91 0.78 -10.27
CA GLY A 405 22.93 1.47 -11.11
C GLY A 405 21.52 0.87 -10.94
N GLY A 406 20.53 1.74 -10.86
CA GLY A 406 19.16 1.34 -10.57
C GLY A 406 18.54 0.46 -11.66
N ALA A 407 18.74 0.82 -12.92
CA ALA A 407 18.16 0.08 -14.04
C ALA A 407 18.71 -1.34 -14.18
N LYS A 408 20.01 -1.55 -13.94
CA LYS A 408 20.63 -2.89 -13.99
C LYS A 408 20.07 -3.79 -12.88
N VAL A 409 19.94 -3.27 -11.66
CA VAL A 409 19.36 -4.04 -10.56
C VAL A 409 17.88 -4.34 -10.84
N THR A 410 17.11 -3.36 -11.32
CA THR A 410 15.71 -3.56 -11.73
C THR A 410 15.59 -4.65 -12.79
N GLN A 411 16.50 -4.68 -13.80
CA GLN A 411 16.47 -5.69 -14.86
C GLN A 411 16.65 -7.11 -14.31
N ILE A 412 17.67 -7.30 -13.46
CA ILE A 412 17.95 -8.61 -12.83
C ILE A 412 16.73 -9.08 -12.02
N ILE A 413 16.22 -8.20 -11.19
CA ILE A 413 15.08 -8.53 -10.30
C ILE A 413 13.80 -8.81 -11.10
N SER A 414 13.56 -8.10 -12.21
CA SER A 414 12.40 -8.37 -13.06
C SER A 414 12.44 -9.79 -13.66
N VAL A 415 13.61 -10.28 -14.05
CA VAL A 415 13.79 -11.67 -14.53
C VAL A 415 13.49 -12.66 -13.40
N VAL A 416 13.98 -12.40 -12.19
CA VAL A 416 13.66 -13.23 -11.00
C VAL A 416 12.14 -13.23 -10.72
N MET A 417 11.48 -12.09 -10.83
CA MET A 417 10.03 -11.99 -10.64
C MET A 417 9.25 -12.82 -11.65
N VAL A 418 9.65 -12.82 -12.92
CA VAL A 418 9.04 -13.69 -13.97
C VAL A 418 9.20 -15.16 -13.59
N ALA A 419 10.43 -15.59 -13.25
CA ALA A 419 10.70 -16.98 -12.90
C ALA A 419 9.89 -17.43 -11.65
N CYS A 420 9.85 -16.58 -10.62
CA CYS A 420 9.07 -16.85 -9.41
C CYS A 420 7.56 -16.90 -9.70
N ALA A 421 7.02 -15.97 -10.51
CA ALA A 421 5.60 -15.97 -10.85
C ALA A 421 5.19 -17.25 -11.58
N LEU A 422 6.01 -17.72 -12.53
CA LEU A 422 5.77 -18.98 -13.24
C LEU A 422 5.86 -20.19 -12.31
N GLY A 423 6.84 -20.23 -11.40
CA GLY A 423 6.98 -21.30 -10.43
C GLY A 423 5.83 -21.34 -9.41
N VAL A 424 5.39 -20.17 -8.93
CA VAL A 424 4.22 -20.06 -8.04
C VAL A 424 2.95 -20.50 -8.77
N ALA A 425 2.78 -20.13 -10.05
CA ALA A 425 1.67 -20.58 -10.89
C ALA A 425 1.62 -22.10 -10.97
N TYR A 426 2.75 -22.75 -11.22
CA TYR A 426 2.85 -24.21 -11.27
C TYR A 426 2.40 -24.88 -9.96
N PHE A 427 2.88 -24.39 -8.81
CA PHE A 427 2.49 -24.98 -7.52
C PHE A 427 1.03 -24.71 -7.13
N ILE A 428 0.49 -23.55 -7.51
CA ILE A 428 -0.93 -23.28 -7.32
C ILE A 428 -1.78 -24.24 -8.18
N GLN A 429 -1.42 -24.42 -9.45
CA GLN A 429 -2.12 -25.33 -10.35
C GLN A 429 -2.05 -26.77 -9.84
N ALA A 430 -0.87 -27.22 -9.42
CA ALA A 430 -0.68 -28.58 -8.88
C ALA A 430 -1.46 -28.79 -7.58
N ALA A 431 -1.47 -27.80 -6.67
CA ALA A 431 -2.25 -27.86 -5.44
C ALA A 431 -3.76 -27.87 -5.73
N TYR A 432 -4.21 -27.02 -6.66
CA TYR A 432 -5.61 -26.88 -7.02
C TYR A 432 -6.19 -28.14 -7.69
N ALA A 433 -5.37 -29.00 -8.26
CA ALA A 433 -5.75 -30.28 -8.84
C ALA A 433 -5.55 -31.48 -7.89
N SER A 434 -5.16 -31.24 -6.62
CA SER A 434 -4.74 -32.32 -5.71
C SER A 434 -5.74 -32.55 -4.57
N ALA A 435 -5.93 -33.82 -4.19
CA ALA A 435 -6.65 -34.20 -2.97
C ALA A 435 -5.87 -33.87 -1.68
N THR A 436 -4.55 -33.64 -1.79
CA THR A 436 -3.63 -33.31 -0.69
C THR A 436 -2.82 -32.06 -1.03
N PRO A 437 -3.48 -30.88 -1.14
CA PRO A 437 -2.82 -29.65 -1.60
C PRO A 437 -1.69 -29.18 -0.68
N GLU A 438 -1.69 -29.53 0.61
CA GLU A 438 -0.67 -29.15 1.59
C GLU A 438 0.74 -29.59 1.23
N GLN A 439 0.91 -30.66 0.45
CA GLN A 439 2.23 -31.12 -0.02
C GLN A 439 2.96 -30.10 -0.91
N TYR A 440 2.20 -29.23 -1.59
CA TYR A 440 2.74 -28.18 -2.45
C TYR A 440 2.95 -26.84 -1.73
N PHE A 441 2.58 -26.76 -0.44
CA PHE A 441 2.58 -25.49 0.29
C PHE A 441 3.97 -24.90 0.50
N TYR A 442 4.92 -25.67 0.98
CA TYR A 442 6.26 -25.12 1.29
C TYR A 442 7.05 -24.69 0.05
N PRO A 443 7.07 -25.44 -1.07
CA PRO A 443 7.64 -24.95 -2.32
C PRO A 443 6.95 -23.67 -2.85
N PHE A 444 5.62 -23.62 -2.80
CA PHE A 444 4.84 -22.42 -3.10
C PHE A 444 5.29 -21.25 -2.22
N LEU A 445 5.31 -21.43 -0.90
CA LEU A 445 5.67 -20.37 0.03
C LEU A 445 7.09 -19.87 -0.22
N GLY A 446 8.06 -20.76 -0.42
CA GLY A 446 9.46 -20.41 -0.71
C GLY A 446 9.60 -19.51 -1.93
N LEU A 447 8.97 -19.87 -3.05
CA LEU A 447 8.99 -19.06 -4.27
C LEU A 447 8.22 -17.74 -4.09
N PHE A 448 7.12 -17.76 -3.35
CA PHE A 448 6.35 -16.56 -3.08
C PHE A 448 7.12 -15.56 -2.21
N LEU A 449 7.86 -16.05 -1.20
CA LEU A 449 8.75 -15.23 -0.37
C LEU A 449 9.91 -14.66 -1.19
N LEU A 450 10.47 -15.43 -2.13
CA LEU A 450 11.48 -14.95 -3.07
C LEU A 450 10.91 -13.87 -4.00
N LEU A 451 9.68 -14.04 -4.47
CA LEU A 451 8.96 -13.02 -5.24
C LEU A 451 8.79 -11.73 -4.43
N PHE A 452 8.40 -11.81 -3.15
CA PHE A 452 8.35 -10.64 -2.27
C PHE A 452 9.72 -9.98 -2.07
N ALA A 453 10.78 -10.75 -1.89
CA ALA A 453 12.14 -10.23 -1.80
C ALA A 453 12.53 -9.48 -3.08
N ALA A 454 12.23 -10.07 -4.25
CA ALA A 454 12.49 -9.45 -5.55
C ALA A 454 11.70 -8.12 -5.71
N THR A 455 10.42 -8.08 -5.34
CA THR A 455 9.63 -6.84 -5.36
C THR A 455 10.25 -5.77 -4.46
N GLY A 456 10.71 -6.14 -3.27
CA GLY A 456 11.34 -5.23 -2.32
C GLY A 456 12.64 -4.62 -2.85
N ILE A 457 13.54 -5.44 -3.37
CA ILE A 457 14.80 -4.98 -4.01
C ILE A 457 14.48 -4.07 -5.19
N GLY A 458 13.51 -4.46 -6.03
CA GLY A 458 13.03 -3.67 -7.17
C GLY A 458 12.48 -2.31 -6.77
N ASN A 459 11.79 -2.21 -5.63
CA ASN A 459 11.34 -0.93 -5.08
C ASN A 459 12.54 0.00 -4.75
N GLY A 460 13.57 -0.53 -4.10
CA GLY A 460 14.77 0.23 -3.78
C GLY A 460 15.49 0.72 -5.03
N SER A 461 15.64 -0.13 -6.05
CA SER A 461 16.34 0.20 -7.29
C SER A 461 15.59 1.24 -8.15
N THR A 462 14.25 1.20 -8.17
CA THR A 462 13.44 2.19 -8.88
C THR A 462 13.51 3.58 -8.23
N PHE A 463 13.60 3.67 -6.90
CA PHE A 463 13.83 4.95 -6.22
C PHE A 463 15.16 5.59 -6.62
N ARG A 464 16.21 4.79 -6.73
CA ARG A 464 17.51 5.26 -7.23
C ARG A 464 17.39 5.82 -8.65
N THR A 465 16.75 5.07 -9.55
CA THR A 465 16.54 5.49 -10.93
C THR A 465 15.78 6.83 -11.01
N ILE A 466 14.68 6.99 -10.28
CA ILE A 466 13.90 8.23 -10.24
C ILE A 466 14.75 9.39 -9.71
N GLY A 467 15.52 9.18 -8.65
CA GLY A 467 16.39 10.20 -8.07
C GLY A 467 17.47 10.73 -9.01
N VAL A 468 17.93 9.91 -9.96
CA VAL A 468 18.94 10.30 -10.97
C VAL A 468 18.33 10.93 -12.20
N VAL A 469 17.21 10.37 -12.68
CA VAL A 469 16.59 10.76 -13.96
C VAL A 469 15.88 12.10 -13.87
N PHE A 470 15.31 12.44 -12.70
CA PHE A 470 14.57 13.66 -12.50
C PHE A 470 15.39 14.74 -11.80
N ASN A 471 15.15 16.00 -12.13
CA ASN A 471 15.70 17.15 -11.41
C ASN A 471 15.06 17.30 -10.01
N LYS A 472 15.63 18.17 -9.16
CA LYS A 472 15.13 18.43 -7.79
C LYS A 472 13.65 18.80 -7.72
N GLU A 473 13.15 19.56 -8.70
CA GLU A 473 11.74 20.02 -8.71
C GLU A 473 10.77 18.90 -9.09
N GLN A 474 11.20 17.97 -9.94
CA GLN A 474 10.37 16.91 -10.49
C GLN A 474 10.45 15.59 -9.70
N ALA A 475 11.55 15.32 -8.99
CA ALA A 475 11.80 14.05 -8.32
C ALA A 475 10.70 13.70 -7.31
N GLY A 476 10.32 14.64 -6.42
CA GLY A 476 9.27 14.42 -5.44
C GLY A 476 7.90 14.14 -6.07
N PRO A 477 7.39 15.02 -6.95
CA PRO A 477 6.14 14.76 -7.67
C PRO A 477 6.17 13.48 -8.52
N ALA A 478 7.30 13.15 -9.18
CA ALA A 478 7.42 11.92 -9.95
C ALA A 478 7.37 10.68 -9.07
N LEU A 479 8.08 10.68 -7.92
CA LEU A 479 8.00 9.61 -6.90
C LEU A 479 6.57 9.41 -6.39
N GLY A 480 5.91 10.52 -6.04
CA GLY A 480 4.53 10.47 -5.57
C GLY A 480 3.58 9.91 -6.61
N TRP A 481 3.66 10.39 -7.85
CA TRP A 481 2.82 9.94 -8.96
C TRP A 481 3.02 8.45 -9.28
N THR A 482 4.26 8.00 -9.45
CA THR A 482 4.56 6.59 -9.74
C THR A 482 4.05 5.69 -8.62
N ALA A 483 4.18 6.14 -7.37
CA ALA A 483 3.65 5.42 -6.21
C ALA A 483 2.12 5.43 -6.15
N ALA A 484 1.45 6.49 -6.62
CA ALA A 484 0.00 6.57 -6.66
C ALA A 484 -0.57 5.55 -7.64
N VAL A 485 -0.07 5.53 -8.88
CA VAL A 485 -0.54 4.57 -9.89
C VAL A 485 -0.23 3.13 -9.48
N ALA A 486 0.98 2.86 -8.98
CA ALA A 486 1.36 1.52 -8.53
C ALA A 486 0.48 0.99 -7.38
N ALA A 487 -0.07 1.87 -6.54
CA ALA A 487 -0.93 1.47 -5.42
C ALA A 487 -2.23 0.79 -5.83
N TYR A 488 -2.70 0.99 -7.07
CA TYR A 488 -3.86 0.26 -7.58
C TYR A 488 -3.61 -1.25 -7.66
N GLY A 489 -2.37 -1.72 -7.54
CA GLY A 489 -2.04 -3.12 -7.33
C GLY A 489 -2.76 -3.73 -6.12
N ALA A 490 -2.99 -2.96 -5.06
CA ALA A 490 -3.76 -3.38 -3.88
C ALA A 490 -5.22 -3.72 -4.18
N PHE A 491 -5.77 -3.15 -5.26
CA PHE A 491 -7.10 -3.47 -5.76
C PHE A 491 -7.06 -4.52 -6.89
N ILE A 492 -6.19 -4.33 -7.88
CA ILE A 492 -6.14 -5.15 -9.10
C ILE A 492 -5.79 -6.61 -8.79
N ILE A 493 -4.73 -6.85 -8.00
CA ILE A 493 -4.21 -8.21 -7.79
C ILE A 493 -5.21 -9.10 -7.05
N PRO A 494 -5.80 -8.69 -5.91
CA PRO A 494 -6.83 -9.49 -5.26
C PRO A 494 -8.06 -9.74 -6.14
N GLN A 495 -8.47 -8.75 -6.95
CA GLN A 495 -9.61 -8.89 -7.86
C GLN A 495 -9.33 -9.90 -8.98
N VAL A 496 -8.14 -9.84 -9.61
CA VAL A 496 -7.74 -10.79 -10.65
C VAL A 496 -7.65 -12.20 -10.08
N PHE A 497 -7.03 -12.36 -8.89
CA PHE A 497 -7.00 -13.66 -8.22
C PHE A 497 -8.41 -14.18 -7.89
N GLY A 498 -9.27 -13.35 -7.32
CA GLY A 498 -10.65 -13.72 -6.98
C GLY A 498 -11.47 -14.16 -8.19
N GLU A 499 -11.31 -13.47 -9.33
CA GLU A 499 -11.96 -13.85 -10.60
C GLU A 499 -11.46 -15.20 -11.10
N GLN A 500 -10.15 -15.44 -11.07
CA GLN A 500 -9.57 -16.70 -11.54
C GLN A 500 -9.84 -17.86 -10.57
N LEU A 501 -9.90 -17.63 -9.27
CA LEU A 501 -10.34 -18.63 -8.29
C LEU A 501 -11.79 -19.06 -8.55
N LYS A 502 -12.69 -18.11 -8.81
CA LYS A 502 -14.09 -18.42 -9.18
C LYS A 502 -14.19 -19.19 -10.50
N ALA A 503 -13.27 -18.94 -11.43
CA ALA A 503 -13.21 -19.66 -12.72
C ALA A 503 -12.51 -21.02 -12.61
N GLY A 504 -11.95 -21.40 -11.44
CA GLY A 504 -11.22 -22.65 -11.26
C GLY A 504 -9.82 -22.67 -11.89
N THR A 505 -9.26 -21.51 -12.23
CA THR A 505 -7.97 -21.36 -12.92
C THR A 505 -7.07 -20.31 -12.26
N PRO A 506 -6.79 -20.42 -10.95
CA PRO A 506 -6.06 -19.40 -10.19
C PRO A 506 -4.64 -19.11 -10.71
N GLU A 507 -4.00 -20.06 -11.38
CA GLU A 507 -2.68 -19.93 -11.98
C GLU A 507 -2.66 -18.90 -13.12
N LEU A 508 -3.77 -18.69 -13.85
CA LEU A 508 -3.82 -17.73 -14.95
C LEU A 508 -3.56 -16.30 -14.52
N ALA A 509 -3.90 -15.95 -13.27
CA ALA A 509 -3.55 -14.65 -12.70
C ALA A 509 -2.03 -14.42 -12.73
N LEU A 510 -1.25 -15.42 -12.34
CA LEU A 510 0.22 -15.33 -12.28
C LEU A 510 0.86 -15.36 -13.67
N TYR A 511 0.30 -16.08 -14.62
CA TYR A 511 0.76 -15.99 -16.02
C TYR A 511 0.55 -14.58 -16.57
N GLY A 512 -0.59 -13.93 -16.26
CA GLY A 512 -0.85 -12.53 -16.62
C GLY A 512 0.19 -11.58 -16.01
N PHE A 513 0.56 -11.78 -14.74
CA PHE A 513 1.59 -10.97 -14.09
C PHE A 513 2.98 -11.23 -14.68
N ALA A 514 3.34 -12.49 -15.01
CA ALA A 514 4.60 -12.82 -15.67
C ALA A 514 4.73 -12.12 -17.04
N ILE A 515 3.65 -12.05 -17.83
CA ILE A 515 3.61 -11.30 -19.08
C ILE A 515 3.85 -9.82 -18.82
N PHE A 516 3.16 -9.23 -17.84
CA PHE A 516 3.35 -7.83 -17.46
C PHE A 516 4.80 -7.54 -17.02
N TYR A 517 5.41 -8.42 -16.23
CA TYR A 517 6.82 -8.28 -15.82
C TYR A 517 7.78 -8.35 -17.02
N THR A 518 7.47 -9.20 -18.00
CA THR A 518 8.25 -9.28 -19.25
C THR A 518 8.16 -7.97 -20.05
N VAL A 519 6.99 -7.35 -20.12
CA VAL A 519 6.84 -6.01 -20.71
C VAL A 519 7.69 -4.97 -19.97
N CYS A 520 7.73 -5.02 -18.64
CA CYS A 520 8.55 -4.11 -17.84
C CYS A 520 10.07 -4.32 -18.08
N ILE A 521 10.52 -5.58 -18.29
CA ILE A 521 11.90 -5.90 -18.69
C ILE A 521 12.25 -5.18 -19.99
N VAL A 522 11.38 -5.25 -21.00
CA VAL A 522 11.59 -4.60 -22.30
C VAL A 522 11.64 -3.08 -22.15
N ILE A 523 10.70 -2.48 -21.39
CA ILE A 523 10.67 -1.02 -21.16
C ILE A 523 11.95 -0.57 -20.45
N ASN A 524 12.36 -1.26 -19.38
CA ASN A 524 13.57 -0.91 -18.62
C ASN A 524 14.82 -1.00 -19.49
N TYR A 525 14.96 -2.08 -20.29
CA TYR A 525 16.07 -2.22 -21.23
C TYR A 525 16.08 -1.10 -22.27
N TRP A 526 14.94 -0.80 -22.89
CA TRP A 526 14.82 0.20 -23.94
C TRP A 526 15.14 1.61 -23.47
N PHE A 527 14.69 1.99 -22.28
CA PHE A 527 14.88 3.33 -21.74
C PHE A 527 16.27 3.55 -21.14
N TYR A 528 16.86 2.50 -20.50
CA TYR A 528 17.97 2.69 -19.57
C TYR A 528 19.19 1.78 -19.80
N LEU A 529 19.08 0.68 -20.55
CA LEU A 529 20.19 -0.30 -20.64
C LEU A 529 20.70 -0.56 -22.06
N ARG A 530 19.91 -0.26 -23.10
CA ARG A 530 20.37 -0.44 -24.48
C ARG A 530 21.56 0.47 -24.81
N PRO A 531 22.40 0.14 -25.82
CA PRO A 531 23.34 1.11 -26.39
C PRO A 531 22.58 2.39 -26.83
N ASN A 532 23.05 3.56 -26.45
CA ASN A 532 22.37 4.85 -26.67
C ASN A 532 21.00 4.97 -25.98
N ALA A 533 20.86 4.42 -24.76
CA ALA A 533 19.70 4.63 -23.94
C ALA A 533 19.50 6.13 -23.62
N TYR A 534 18.26 6.54 -23.29
CA TYR A 534 17.97 7.94 -22.96
C TYR A 534 18.74 8.43 -21.72
N VAL A 535 18.93 7.58 -20.73
CA VAL A 535 19.84 7.73 -19.60
C VAL A 535 20.48 6.38 -19.36
N ASN A 536 21.80 6.33 -19.32
CA ASN A 536 22.51 5.06 -19.21
C ASN A 536 22.61 4.61 -17.76
N ASN A 537 21.95 3.52 -17.41
CA ASN A 537 21.95 2.84 -16.12
C ASN A 537 21.89 3.82 -14.92
N PRO A 538 20.83 4.62 -14.81
CA PRO A 538 20.69 5.62 -13.76
C PRO A 538 20.64 5.03 -12.35
#